data_6fead5620511f3659c02a294feb7253e
#
_entry.id   6fead5620511f3659c02a294feb7253e
#
_cell.length_a   1.000
_cell.length_b   1.000
_cell.length_c   1.000
_cell.angle_alpha   90.00
_cell.angle_beta   90.00
_cell.angle_gamma   90.00
#
_symmetry.space_group_name_H-M   'P 1'
#
loop_
_entity.id
_entity.type
_entity.pdbx_description
1 polymer ?
#
loop_
_entity_poly.entity_id
_entity_poly.type
_entity_poly.pdbx_seq_one_letter_code
_entity_poly.pdbx_strand_id
1 'polypeptide(L)'
;DRVVVGTSSARAKKLMEELYKPYVRQGNPIIFMDERSAELTKYAANSYLATRISFMNELALLAEKLGANIDNVRIGMGSDGRIGRRFLFPVVFQKMYKH
;
A
#
# COMPACT_ATOMS: atom_id res chain seq x y z
N ASP A 1 -5.55 -0.90 8.04
CA ASP A 1 -6.23 -1.21 6.78
C ASP A 1 -7.43 -0.32 6.54
N ARG A 2 -7.85 -0.26 5.31
CA ARG A 2 -8.98 0.57 4.89
C ARG A 2 -9.89 -0.22 3.95
N VAL A 3 -11.13 0.20 3.88
CA VAL A 3 -12.10 -0.33 2.93
C VAL A 3 -12.50 0.80 1.97
N VAL A 4 -12.40 0.53 0.67
CA VAL A 4 -12.82 1.47 -0.37
C VAL A 4 -14.10 0.91 -1.00
N VAL A 5 -15.18 1.70 -0.97
CA VAL A 5 -16.47 1.31 -1.52
C VAL A 5 -16.85 2.24 -2.65
N GLY A 6 -16.99 1.65 -3.84
CA GLY A 6 -17.45 2.39 -5.02
C GLY A 6 -18.95 2.29 -5.17
N THR A 7 -19.67 3.38 -4.91
CA THR A 7 -21.12 3.42 -5.08
C THR A 7 -21.60 4.84 -5.28
N SER A 8 -22.60 5.00 -6.15
CA SER A 8 -23.33 6.25 -6.30
C SER A 8 -24.68 6.22 -5.57
N SER A 9 -25.03 5.10 -4.95
CA SER A 9 -26.30 4.93 -4.26
C SER A 9 -26.17 5.32 -2.78
N ALA A 10 -27.00 6.28 -2.35
CA ALA A 10 -27.05 6.67 -0.93
C ALA A 10 -27.51 5.51 -0.04
N ARG A 11 -28.41 4.66 -0.56
CA ARG A 11 -28.89 3.48 0.17
C ARG A 11 -27.79 2.46 0.36
N ALA A 12 -27.02 2.17 -0.69
CA ALA A 12 -25.90 1.23 -0.62
C ALA A 12 -24.83 1.75 0.33
N LYS A 13 -24.54 3.03 0.29
CA LYS A 13 -23.58 3.67 1.21
C LYS A 13 -24.00 3.45 2.65
N LYS A 14 -25.26 3.68 2.96
CA LYS A 14 -25.80 3.53 4.32
C LYS A 14 -25.73 2.08 4.80
N LEU A 15 -26.05 1.12 3.94
CA LEU A 15 -25.95 -0.29 4.25
C LEU A 15 -24.52 -0.71 4.54
N MET A 16 -23.58 -0.23 3.74
CA MET A 16 -22.17 -0.54 3.93
C MET A 16 -21.60 0.09 5.20
N GLU A 17 -22.03 1.30 5.54
CA GLU A 17 -21.65 1.93 6.82
C GLU A 17 -22.09 1.08 8.01
N GLU A 18 -23.32 0.57 7.98
CA GLU A 18 -23.83 -0.30 9.03
C GLU A 18 -23.06 -1.61 9.12
N LEU A 19 -22.80 -2.22 7.98
CA LEU A 19 -22.11 -3.51 7.90
C LEU A 19 -20.70 -3.43 8.46
N TYR A 20 -19.97 -2.36 8.15
CA TYR A 20 -18.57 -2.20 8.56
C TYR A 20 -18.38 -1.37 9.82
N LYS A 21 -19.46 -1.06 10.53
CA LYS A 21 -19.39 -0.25 11.74
C LYS A 21 -18.41 -0.77 12.79
N PRO A 22 -18.41 -2.07 13.13
CA PRO A 22 -17.41 -2.61 14.06
C PRO A 22 -15.97 -2.45 13.56
N TYR A 23 -15.78 -2.58 12.26
CA TYR A 23 -14.47 -2.45 11.62
C TYR A 23 -13.93 -1.02 11.74
N VAL A 24 -14.79 -0.03 11.52
CA VAL A 24 -14.45 1.39 11.68
C VAL A 24 -14.09 1.71 13.13
N ARG A 25 -14.81 1.12 14.09
CA ARG A 25 -14.53 1.32 15.51
C ARG A 25 -13.14 0.85 15.92
N GLN A 26 -12.55 -0.07 15.17
CA GLN A 26 -11.18 -0.54 15.37
C GLN A 26 -10.14 0.37 14.75
N GLY A 27 -10.53 1.51 14.19
CA GLY A 27 -9.63 2.47 13.57
C GLY A 27 -9.39 2.26 12.09
N ASN A 28 -10.17 1.40 11.44
CA ASN A 28 -10.05 1.14 10.00
C ASN A 28 -11.07 1.99 9.24
N PRO A 29 -10.64 2.93 8.40
CA PRO A 29 -11.57 3.82 7.72
C PRO A 29 -12.31 3.14 6.58
N ILE A 30 -13.52 3.62 6.32
CA ILE A 30 -14.25 3.33 5.08
C ILE A 30 -14.22 4.59 4.24
N ILE A 31 -13.82 4.46 2.99
CA ILE A 31 -13.76 5.55 2.03
C ILE A 31 -14.78 5.28 0.93
N PHE A 32 -15.73 6.19 0.77
CA PHE A 32 -16.76 6.07 -0.28
C PHE A 32 -16.41 6.96 -1.46
N MET A 33 -16.63 6.42 -2.64
CA MET A 33 -16.45 7.15 -3.89
C MET A 33 -17.32 6.53 -4.99
N ASP A 34 -17.38 7.15 -6.14
CA ASP A 34 -18.08 6.55 -7.28
C ASP A 34 -17.35 5.28 -7.75
N GLU A 35 -18.07 4.45 -8.52
CA GLU A 35 -17.57 3.14 -8.95
C GLU A 35 -16.30 3.23 -9.79
N ARG A 36 -16.25 4.20 -10.71
CA ARG A 36 -15.09 4.37 -11.60
C ARG A 36 -13.85 4.78 -10.83
N SER A 37 -14.03 5.67 -9.86
CA SER A 37 -12.92 6.11 -9.01
C SER A 37 -12.43 4.98 -8.13
N ALA A 38 -13.33 4.13 -7.62
CA ALA A 38 -12.95 2.98 -6.81
C ALA A 38 -12.14 1.97 -7.63
N GLU A 39 -12.53 1.71 -8.87
CA GLU A 39 -11.79 0.83 -9.76
C GLU A 39 -10.39 1.37 -10.04
N LEU A 40 -10.30 2.66 -10.36
CA LEU A 40 -8.99 3.28 -10.62
C LEU A 40 -8.11 3.28 -9.37
N THR A 41 -8.70 3.50 -8.21
CA THR A 41 -7.98 3.45 -6.93
C THR A 41 -7.33 2.09 -6.72
N LYS A 42 -8.07 1.01 -7.01
CA LYS A 42 -7.54 -0.35 -6.91
C LYS A 42 -6.35 -0.55 -7.84
N TYR A 43 -6.48 -0.17 -9.11
CA TYR A 43 -5.39 -0.28 -10.08
C TYR A 43 -4.19 0.57 -9.69
N ALA A 44 -4.46 1.80 -9.28
CA ALA A 44 -3.38 2.73 -8.89
C ALA A 44 -2.60 2.20 -7.69
N ALA A 45 -3.30 1.70 -6.68
CA ALA A 45 -2.65 1.15 -5.49
C ALA A 45 -1.80 -0.07 -5.83
N ASN A 46 -2.34 -0.99 -6.63
CA ASN A 46 -1.60 -2.19 -7.04
C ASN A 46 -0.39 -1.84 -7.89
N SER A 47 -0.54 -0.91 -8.83
CA SER A 47 0.56 -0.45 -9.70
C SER A 47 1.64 0.24 -8.89
N TYR A 48 1.25 1.05 -7.92
CA TYR A 48 2.18 1.73 -7.03
C TYR A 48 3.00 0.72 -6.22
N LEU A 49 2.35 -0.29 -5.64
CA LEU A 49 3.02 -1.32 -4.86
C LEU A 49 4.00 -2.11 -5.73
N ALA A 50 3.59 -2.48 -6.94
CA ALA A 50 4.45 -3.19 -7.89
C ALA A 50 5.67 -2.34 -8.26
N THR A 51 5.48 -1.04 -8.48
CA THR A 51 6.56 -0.11 -8.80
C THR A 51 7.54 0.01 -7.63
N ARG A 52 7.05 0.07 -6.41
CA ARG A 52 7.91 0.12 -5.22
C ARG A 52 8.79 -1.13 -5.12
N ILE A 53 8.22 -2.30 -5.35
CA ILE A 53 8.96 -3.56 -5.30
C ILE A 53 10.04 -3.58 -6.38
N SER A 54 9.70 -3.20 -7.62
CA SER A 54 10.66 -3.13 -8.71
C SER A 54 11.79 -2.14 -8.42
N PHE A 55 11.45 -0.99 -7.85
CA PHE A 55 12.43 0.03 -7.47
C PHE A 55 13.42 -0.51 -6.44
N MET A 56 12.92 -1.20 -5.41
CA MET A 56 13.79 -1.78 -4.39
C MET A 56 14.69 -2.88 -4.95
N ASN A 57 14.19 -3.66 -5.91
CA ASN A 57 15.01 -4.67 -6.58
C ASN A 57 16.13 -4.02 -7.38
N GLU A 58 15.85 -2.93 -8.08
CA GLU A 58 16.86 -2.18 -8.81
C GLU A 58 17.92 -1.61 -7.88
N LEU A 59 17.49 -1.06 -6.73
CA LEU A 59 18.42 -0.55 -5.71
C LEU A 59 19.29 -1.66 -5.13
N ALA A 60 18.73 -2.84 -4.94
CA ALA A 60 19.50 -3.98 -4.42
C ALA A 60 20.62 -4.37 -5.39
N LEU A 61 20.32 -4.39 -6.70
CA LEU A 61 21.32 -4.67 -7.71
C LEU A 61 22.40 -3.60 -7.75
N LEU A 62 22.00 -2.34 -7.65
CA LEU A 62 22.95 -1.23 -7.64
C LEU A 62 23.83 -1.26 -6.39
N ALA A 63 23.24 -1.54 -5.24
CA ALA A 63 23.98 -1.65 -3.97
C ALA A 63 25.04 -2.74 -4.07
N GLU A 64 24.70 -3.87 -4.67
CA GLU A 64 25.65 -4.97 -4.87
C GLU A 64 26.83 -4.52 -5.70
N LYS A 65 26.59 -3.79 -6.79
CA LYS A 65 27.66 -3.28 -7.67
C LYS A 65 28.53 -2.23 -7.00
N LEU A 66 27.95 -1.44 -6.10
CA LEU A 66 28.68 -0.36 -5.39
C LEU A 66 29.33 -0.82 -4.08
N GLY A 67 29.10 -2.05 -3.68
CA GLY A 67 29.56 -2.53 -2.38
C GLY A 67 28.78 -1.93 -1.20
N ALA A 68 27.56 -1.43 -1.44
CA ALA A 68 26.71 -0.88 -0.40
C ALA A 68 25.82 -1.97 0.19
N ASN A 69 25.33 -1.72 1.42
CA ASN A 69 24.42 -2.64 2.09
C ASN A 69 22.98 -2.20 1.85
N ILE A 70 22.20 -3.01 1.11
CA ILE A 70 20.82 -2.67 0.75
C ILE A 70 19.93 -2.52 1.99
N ASP A 71 20.17 -3.27 3.04
CA ASP A 71 19.36 -3.16 4.26
C ASP A 71 19.58 -1.80 4.94
N ASN A 72 20.81 -1.30 4.94
CA ASN A 72 21.12 0.04 5.46
C ASN A 72 20.49 1.13 4.59
N VAL A 73 20.51 0.97 3.27
CA VAL A 73 19.90 1.91 2.33
C VAL A 73 18.39 1.97 2.58
N ARG A 74 17.76 0.82 2.75
CA ARG A 74 16.33 0.73 3.02
C ARG A 74 15.96 1.42 4.33
N ILE A 75 16.73 1.19 5.38
CA ILE A 75 16.52 1.83 6.69
C ILE A 75 16.69 3.35 6.55
N GLY A 76 17.73 3.78 5.85
CA GLY A 76 17.98 5.20 5.62
C GLY A 76 16.84 5.87 4.88
N MET A 77 16.33 5.24 3.84
CA MET A 77 15.19 5.76 3.09
C MET A 77 13.92 5.81 3.94
N GLY A 78 13.67 4.76 4.71
CA GLY A 78 12.49 4.69 5.57
C GLY A 78 12.51 5.69 6.71
N SER A 79 13.67 6.24 7.07
CA SER A 79 13.78 7.28 8.08
C SER A 79 13.36 8.66 7.58
N ASP A 80 13.24 8.85 6.26
CA ASP A 80 12.73 10.07 5.69
C ASP A 80 11.20 10.11 5.89
N GLY A 81 10.73 11.16 6.58
CA GLY A 81 9.30 11.28 6.90
C GLY A 81 8.38 11.34 5.68
N ARG A 82 8.91 11.71 4.51
CA ARG A 82 8.14 11.74 3.26
C ARG A 82 7.91 10.34 2.71
N ILE A 83 8.79 9.40 3.02
CA ILE A 83 8.75 8.02 2.55
C ILE A 83 8.12 7.10 3.60
N GLY A 84 8.63 7.18 4.83
CA GLY A 84 8.08 6.49 5.99
C GLY A 84 8.51 5.04 6.12
N ARG A 85 8.23 4.49 7.30
CA ARG A 85 8.64 3.13 7.68
C ARG A 85 8.04 2.04 6.80
N ARG A 86 6.87 2.28 6.22
CA ARG A 86 6.20 1.30 5.35
C ARG A 86 7.02 0.93 4.14
N PHE A 87 8.01 1.73 3.81
CA PHE A 87 8.94 1.45 2.72
C PHE A 87 9.78 0.19 3.01
N LEU A 88 9.89 -0.22 4.25
CA LEU A 88 10.64 -1.41 4.64
C LEU A 88 9.92 -2.72 4.27
N PHE A 89 8.60 -2.71 4.28
CA PHE A 89 7.80 -3.92 4.15
C PHE A 89 7.77 -4.57 2.76
N PRO A 90 7.77 -3.83 1.65
CA PRO A 90 7.67 -4.46 0.33
C PRO A 90 8.74 -5.51 0.05
N VAL A 91 9.97 -5.29 0.56
CA VAL A 91 11.07 -6.23 0.36
C VAL A 91 10.85 -7.51 1.15
N VAL A 92 10.35 -7.38 2.38
CA VAL A 92 10.04 -8.52 3.23
C VAL A 92 8.92 -9.36 2.60
N PHE A 93 7.84 -8.71 2.14
CA PHE A 93 6.74 -9.39 1.46
C PHE A 93 7.21 -10.15 0.24
N GLN A 94 8.07 -9.54 -0.56
CA GLN A 94 8.59 -10.18 -1.75
C GLN A 94 9.38 -11.44 -1.42
N LYS A 95 10.17 -11.41 -0.37
CA LYS A 95 10.89 -12.59 0.10
C LYS A 95 9.95 -13.70 0.56
N MET A 96 8.83 -13.34 1.17
CA MET A 96 7.82 -14.30 1.63
C MET A 96 7.05 -14.95 0.50
N TYR A 97 6.75 -14.21 -0.55
CA TYR A 97 5.89 -14.67 -1.64
C TYR A 97 6.65 -15.26 -2.85
N LYS A 98 7.95 -15.13 -2.91
CA LYS A 98 8.76 -15.73 -3.96
C LYS A 98 9.06 -17.20 -3.74
N HIS A 99 8.63 -17.70 -2.62
CA HIS A 99 8.77 -19.10 -2.28
C HIS A 99 7.44 -19.80 -2.43
#